data_1a721bd2370869025951cb89661f881d
#
_entry.id   1a721bd2370869025951cb89661f881d
#
_cell.length_a   1.000
_cell.length_b   1.000
_cell.length_c   1.000
_cell.angle_alpha   90.00
_cell.angle_beta   90.00
_cell.angle_gamma   90.00
#
_symmetry.space_group_name_H-M   'P 1'
#
loop_
_entity.id
_entity.type
_entity.pdbx_description
1 polymer ?
#
loop_
_entity_poly.entity_id
_entity_poly.type
_entity_poly.pdbx_seq_one_letter_code
_entity_poly.pdbx_strand_id
1 'polypeptide(L)'
;MKEFPKANLGRRFVAAVIDGVIAGILSSIIPFVGFILGAAYTLTKDAIIFELLKNNDFRNKSIGKKLMNLEVALVEGEGHVDWMISVRRNIPLAIGTVIMVIPIIGWVVGAIVAAVLGIIEIIFVLTQPDGRRLGDKFGQTQVVDFVPAVTFTEQDTPKDS
;
A
#
# COMPACT_ATOMS: atom_id res chain seq x y z
N MET A 1 12.22 17.12 4.23
CA MET A 1 11.26 16.02 4.48
C MET A 1 9.88 16.63 4.62
N LYS A 2 8.89 16.20 3.82
CA LYS A 2 7.52 16.69 3.91
C LYS A 2 6.82 16.02 5.10
N GLU A 3 6.07 16.80 5.88
CA GLU A 3 5.27 16.29 6.99
C GLU A 3 3.81 16.22 6.59
N PHE A 4 3.19 15.07 6.82
CA PHE A 4 1.78 14.84 6.53
C PHE A 4 1.05 14.40 7.80
N PRO A 5 -0.25 14.76 7.97
CA PRO A 5 -1.03 14.27 9.07
C PRO A 5 -1.19 12.74 8.99
N LYS A 6 -1.30 12.10 10.13
CA LYS A 6 -1.52 10.65 10.24
C LYS A 6 -2.89 10.31 9.67
N ALA A 7 -2.93 9.41 8.69
CA ALA A 7 -4.18 8.93 8.12
C ALA A 7 -5.04 8.16 9.14
N ASN A 8 -6.35 8.13 8.91
CA ASN A 8 -7.28 7.40 9.76
C ASN A 8 -6.91 5.91 9.83
N LEU A 9 -6.67 5.42 11.06
CA LEU A 9 -6.21 4.05 11.32
C LEU A 9 -7.22 2.99 10.90
N GLY A 10 -8.52 3.25 11.11
CA GLY A 10 -9.59 2.32 10.71
C GLY A 10 -9.63 2.14 9.19
N ARG A 11 -9.55 3.23 8.43
CA ARG A 11 -9.49 3.18 6.96
C ARG A 11 -8.24 2.44 6.47
N ARG A 12 -7.08 2.66 7.11
CA ARG A 12 -5.84 1.95 6.79
C ARG A 12 -5.96 0.45 7.04
N PHE A 13 -6.59 0.07 8.15
CA PHE A 13 -6.83 -1.34 8.48
C PHE A 13 -7.75 -2.00 7.43
N VAL A 14 -8.90 -1.39 7.11
CA VAL A 14 -9.82 -1.92 6.10
C VAL A 14 -9.15 -2.01 4.73
N ALA A 15 -8.39 -0.99 4.32
CA ALA A 15 -7.63 -1.02 3.07
C ALA A 15 -6.62 -2.18 3.03
N ALA A 16 -5.92 -2.43 4.14
CA ALA A 16 -4.97 -3.55 4.26
C ALA A 16 -5.67 -4.91 4.18
N VAL A 17 -6.85 -5.06 4.79
CA VAL A 17 -7.67 -6.28 4.71
C VAL A 17 -8.11 -6.53 3.26
N ILE A 18 -8.61 -5.52 2.57
CA ILE A 18 -9.03 -5.64 1.15
C ILE A 18 -7.84 -6.08 0.28
N ASP A 19 -6.70 -5.40 0.40
CA ASP A 19 -5.49 -5.77 -0.35
C ASP A 19 -5.00 -7.18 0.02
N GLY A 20 -5.11 -7.57 1.28
CA GLY A 20 -4.76 -8.90 1.77
C GLY A 20 -5.67 -9.99 1.21
N VAL A 21 -6.97 -9.75 1.11
CA VAL A 21 -7.95 -10.66 0.49
C VAL A 21 -7.61 -10.87 -0.99
N ILE A 22 -7.31 -9.80 -1.72
CA ILE A 22 -6.91 -9.88 -3.13
C ILE A 22 -5.63 -10.72 -3.28
N ALA A 23 -4.61 -10.43 -2.47
CA ALA A 23 -3.36 -11.21 -2.47
C ALA A 23 -3.61 -12.69 -2.14
N GLY A 24 -4.49 -12.97 -1.18
CA GLY A 24 -4.88 -14.32 -0.78
C GLY A 24 -5.59 -15.09 -1.90
N ILE A 25 -6.55 -14.46 -2.58
CA ILE A 25 -7.24 -15.02 -3.75
C ILE A 25 -6.21 -15.36 -4.83
N LEU A 26 -5.33 -14.42 -5.19
CA LEU A 26 -4.29 -14.64 -6.18
C LEU A 26 -3.36 -15.80 -5.80
N SER A 27 -3.03 -15.90 -4.51
CA SER A 27 -2.20 -16.99 -3.98
C SER A 27 -2.87 -18.36 -4.06
N SER A 28 -4.20 -18.41 -4.12
CA SER A 28 -4.99 -19.64 -4.09
C SER A 28 -5.36 -20.17 -5.49
N ILE A 29 -5.16 -19.40 -6.56
CA ILE A 29 -5.64 -19.75 -7.91
C ILE A 29 -4.94 -21.01 -8.43
N ILE A 30 -3.63 -21.11 -8.29
CA ILE A 30 -2.83 -22.25 -8.80
C ILE A 30 -1.82 -22.63 -7.71
N PRO A 31 -1.71 -23.91 -7.31
CA PRO A 31 -0.67 -24.34 -6.37
C PRO A 31 0.73 -23.88 -6.81
N PHE A 32 1.54 -23.42 -5.88
CA PHE A 32 2.89 -22.86 -6.04
C PHE A 32 2.94 -21.54 -6.83
N VAL A 33 2.40 -21.49 -8.07
CA VAL A 33 2.38 -20.29 -8.91
C VAL A 33 1.56 -19.18 -8.25
N GLY A 34 0.48 -19.52 -7.56
CA GLY A 34 -0.37 -18.56 -6.85
C GLY A 34 0.39 -17.76 -5.80
N PHE A 35 1.31 -18.38 -5.05
CA PHE A 35 2.13 -17.63 -4.08
C PHE A 35 3.02 -16.59 -4.76
N ILE A 36 3.53 -16.86 -5.96
CA ILE A 36 4.30 -15.91 -6.76
C ILE A 36 3.39 -14.74 -7.18
N LEU A 37 2.16 -15.03 -7.63
CA LEU A 37 1.20 -14.00 -8.02
C LEU A 37 0.78 -13.13 -6.84
N GLY A 38 0.50 -13.73 -5.69
CA GLY A 38 0.16 -13.01 -4.46
C GLY A 38 1.31 -12.15 -3.95
N ALA A 39 2.54 -12.66 -4.00
CA ALA A 39 3.73 -11.91 -3.64
C ALA A 39 3.97 -10.74 -4.62
N ALA A 40 3.87 -10.98 -5.93
CA ALA A 40 4.00 -9.96 -6.95
C ALA A 40 2.97 -8.85 -6.78
N TYR A 41 1.69 -9.20 -6.56
CA TYR A 41 0.65 -8.22 -6.24
C TYR A 41 0.98 -7.44 -4.97
N THR A 42 1.36 -8.13 -3.89
CA THR A 42 1.70 -7.47 -2.62
C THR A 42 2.82 -6.47 -2.79
N LEU A 43 3.88 -6.81 -3.53
CA LEU A 43 5.00 -5.93 -3.78
C LEU A 43 4.63 -4.70 -4.63
N THR A 44 3.77 -4.87 -5.61
CA THR A 44 3.53 -3.86 -6.66
C THR A 44 2.19 -3.13 -6.55
N LYS A 45 1.33 -3.51 -5.61
CA LYS A 45 -0.08 -3.05 -5.50
C LYS A 45 -0.28 -1.53 -5.49
N ASP A 46 0.70 -0.75 -5.03
CA ASP A 46 0.60 0.71 -4.94
C ASP A 46 0.99 1.42 -6.25
N ALA A 47 1.54 0.69 -7.21
CA ALA A 47 1.96 1.20 -8.51
C ALA A 47 1.26 0.48 -9.69
N ILE A 48 1.00 -0.83 -9.57
CA ILE A 48 0.65 -1.71 -10.69
C ILE A 48 -0.49 -1.18 -11.58
N ILE A 49 -1.59 -0.73 -11.00
CA ILE A 49 -2.75 -0.29 -11.79
C ILE A 49 -2.45 1.00 -12.51
N PHE A 50 -1.82 1.98 -11.83
CA PHE A 50 -1.43 3.22 -12.47
C PHE A 50 -0.40 3.00 -13.57
N GLU A 51 0.63 2.19 -13.32
CA GLU A 51 1.71 1.96 -14.29
C GLU A 51 1.24 1.20 -15.53
N LEU A 52 0.35 0.20 -15.37
CA LEU A 52 -0.15 -0.59 -16.49
C LEU A 52 -1.26 0.11 -17.28
N LEU A 53 -2.23 0.71 -16.59
CA LEU A 53 -3.41 1.27 -17.23
C LEU A 53 -3.36 2.79 -17.38
N LYS A 54 -2.33 3.46 -16.84
CA LYS A 54 -2.20 4.93 -16.78
C LYS A 54 -3.45 5.63 -16.24
N ASN A 55 -4.21 4.92 -15.38
CA ASN A 55 -5.41 5.44 -14.75
C ASN A 55 -5.06 6.30 -13.53
N ASN A 56 -5.23 7.62 -13.66
CA ASN A 56 -4.91 8.60 -12.61
C ASN A 56 -5.68 8.38 -11.30
N ASP A 57 -6.83 7.73 -11.34
CA ASP A 57 -7.60 7.38 -10.16
C ASP A 57 -6.84 6.45 -9.20
N PHE A 58 -5.93 5.65 -9.75
CA PHE A 58 -5.07 4.73 -9.01
C PHE A 58 -3.64 5.23 -8.82
N ARG A 59 -3.37 6.50 -9.17
CA ARG A 59 -2.06 7.08 -8.91
C ARG A 59 -1.77 7.03 -7.42
N ASN A 60 -0.66 6.39 -7.03
CA ASN A 60 -0.23 6.18 -5.64
C ASN A 60 -1.21 5.37 -4.78
N LYS A 61 -2.06 4.54 -5.36
CA LYS A 61 -3.11 3.82 -4.64
C LYS A 61 -3.15 2.34 -5.02
N SER A 62 -3.30 1.48 -4.03
CA SER A 62 -3.79 0.12 -4.22
C SER A 62 -5.32 0.12 -4.32
N ILE A 63 -5.92 -1.02 -4.66
CA ILE A 63 -7.39 -1.19 -4.69
C ILE A 63 -7.99 -0.87 -3.31
N GLY A 64 -7.44 -1.44 -2.24
CA GLY A 64 -7.92 -1.17 -0.89
C GLY A 64 -7.81 0.29 -0.49
N LYS A 65 -6.70 0.96 -0.84
CA LYS A 65 -6.52 2.39 -0.57
C LYS A 65 -7.48 3.27 -1.37
N LYS A 66 -7.70 2.95 -2.65
CA LYS A 66 -8.69 3.67 -3.48
C LYS A 66 -10.08 3.61 -2.86
N LEU A 67 -10.53 2.43 -2.43
CA LEU A 67 -11.85 2.24 -1.81
C LEU A 67 -11.98 2.97 -0.47
N MET A 68 -10.89 3.13 0.27
CA MET A 68 -10.87 3.80 1.58
C MET A 68 -10.49 5.28 1.52
N ASN A 69 -10.41 5.89 0.34
CA ASN A 69 -9.97 7.27 0.14
C ASN A 69 -8.63 7.56 0.82
N LEU A 70 -7.66 6.69 0.59
CA LEU A 70 -6.28 6.81 1.04
C LEU A 70 -5.35 6.88 -0.16
N GLU A 71 -4.20 7.51 0.04
CA GLU A 71 -3.12 7.49 -0.94
C GLU A 71 -1.75 7.38 -0.27
N VAL A 72 -0.73 7.11 -1.08
CA VAL A 72 0.66 7.08 -0.65
C VAL A 72 1.33 8.37 -1.07
N ALA A 73 1.73 9.18 -0.10
CA ALA A 73 2.52 10.38 -0.33
C ALA A 73 4.01 10.08 -0.25
N LEU A 74 4.80 10.72 -1.10
CA LEU A 74 6.26 10.72 -1.02
C LEU A 74 6.70 11.74 0.03
N VAL A 75 7.46 11.29 1.01
CA VAL A 75 8.03 12.15 2.07
C VAL A 75 9.24 12.92 1.53
N GLU A 76 9.96 12.34 0.59
CA GLU A 76 11.09 12.96 -0.11
C GLU A 76 10.88 12.86 -1.63
N GLY A 77 11.36 13.88 -2.36
CA GLY A 77 11.20 13.95 -3.81
C GLY A 77 9.84 14.43 -4.28
N GLU A 78 9.63 14.34 -5.58
CA GLU A 78 8.39 14.66 -6.29
C GLU A 78 8.02 13.54 -7.24
N GLY A 79 6.76 13.48 -7.63
CA GLY A 79 6.29 12.50 -8.61
C GLY A 79 5.20 11.56 -8.07
N HIS A 80 5.35 10.28 -8.36
CA HIS A 80 4.40 9.22 -7.97
C HIS A 80 5.15 7.98 -7.47
N VAL A 81 4.40 7.08 -6.86
CA VAL A 81 4.91 5.78 -6.42
C VAL A 81 5.11 4.90 -7.65
N ASP A 82 6.36 4.73 -8.05
CA ASP A 82 6.79 3.82 -9.11
C ASP A 82 6.91 2.37 -8.61
N TRP A 83 7.31 1.46 -9.51
CA TRP A 83 7.53 0.04 -9.19
C TRP A 83 8.53 -0.15 -8.06
N MET A 84 9.65 0.59 -8.08
CA MET A 84 10.72 0.42 -7.10
C MET A 84 10.29 0.88 -5.72
N ILE A 85 9.61 2.01 -5.62
CA ILE A 85 9.07 2.54 -4.37
C ILE A 85 8.02 1.59 -3.82
N SER A 86 7.09 1.09 -4.68
CA SER A 86 6.08 0.11 -4.28
C SER A 86 6.72 -1.18 -3.74
N VAL A 87 7.72 -1.72 -4.42
CA VAL A 87 8.43 -2.91 -3.98
C VAL A 87 9.12 -2.66 -2.64
N ARG A 88 9.96 -1.62 -2.52
CA ARG A 88 10.70 -1.32 -1.28
C ARG A 88 9.78 -1.22 -0.06
N ARG A 89 8.66 -0.54 -0.20
CA ARG A 89 7.72 -0.34 0.92
C ARG A 89 6.92 -1.58 1.29
N ASN A 90 6.75 -2.54 0.37
CA ASN A 90 5.95 -3.73 0.59
C ASN A 90 6.80 -5.00 0.84
N ILE A 91 8.15 -4.91 0.78
CA ILE A 91 9.05 -6.04 1.09
C ILE A 91 8.68 -6.72 2.42
N PRO A 92 8.53 -6.01 3.56
CA PRO A 92 8.25 -6.68 4.83
C PRO A 92 6.97 -7.52 4.80
N LEU A 93 5.95 -7.09 4.05
CA LEU A 93 4.69 -7.83 3.92
C LEU A 93 4.79 -9.01 2.96
N ALA A 94 5.68 -8.95 1.96
CA ALA A 94 5.79 -9.97 0.93
C ALA A 94 6.72 -11.12 1.33
N ILE A 95 7.67 -10.91 2.23
CA ILE A 95 8.69 -11.91 2.61
C ILE A 95 8.04 -13.25 3.00
N GLY A 96 7.02 -13.23 3.84
CA GLY A 96 6.33 -14.46 4.24
C GLY A 96 5.72 -15.20 3.06
N THR A 97 5.05 -14.49 2.14
CA THR A 97 4.44 -15.10 0.94
C THR A 97 5.50 -15.65 -0.02
N VAL A 98 6.64 -14.97 -0.15
CA VAL A 98 7.78 -15.47 -0.96
C VAL A 98 8.33 -16.77 -0.38
N ILE A 99 8.46 -16.89 0.93
CA ILE A 99 8.91 -18.11 1.60
C ILE A 99 7.92 -19.26 1.34
N MET A 100 6.61 -18.99 1.28
CA MET A 100 5.56 -20.00 1.01
C MET A 100 5.67 -20.63 -0.38
N VAL A 101 6.48 -20.10 -1.30
CA VAL A 101 6.78 -20.75 -2.59
C VAL A 101 7.49 -22.09 -2.39
N ILE A 102 8.22 -22.27 -1.27
CA ILE A 102 8.86 -23.53 -0.92
C ILE A 102 7.80 -24.48 -0.35
N PRO A 103 7.59 -25.68 -0.96
CA PRO A 103 6.55 -26.60 -0.51
C PRO A 103 6.75 -27.07 0.94
N ILE A 104 5.65 -27.28 1.63
CA ILE A 104 5.53 -27.86 2.98
C ILE A 104 6.23 -27.00 4.04
N ILE A 105 7.55 -26.98 4.09
CA ILE A 105 8.30 -26.23 5.11
C ILE A 105 8.08 -24.73 4.94
N GLY A 106 8.09 -24.22 3.70
CA GLY A 106 7.86 -22.81 3.40
C GLY A 106 6.46 -22.34 3.81
N TRP A 107 5.46 -23.19 3.75
CA TRP A 107 4.09 -22.83 4.16
C TRP A 107 4.03 -22.52 5.65
N VAL A 108 4.64 -23.36 6.49
CA VAL A 108 4.65 -23.13 7.94
C VAL A 108 5.55 -21.95 8.30
N VAL A 109 6.79 -21.96 7.81
CA VAL A 109 7.77 -20.90 8.11
C VAL A 109 7.30 -19.56 7.55
N GLY A 110 6.80 -19.54 6.31
CA GLY A 110 6.30 -18.34 5.66
C GLY A 110 5.09 -17.74 6.38
N ALA A 111 4.16 -18.58 6.87
CA ALA A 111 3.03 -18.12 7.65
C ALA A 111 3.48 -17.46 8.98
N ILE A 112 4.43 -18.07 9.68
CA ILE A 112 4.98 -17.51 10.91
C ILE A 112 5.68 -16.17 10.63
N VAL A 113 6.53 -16.13 9.60
CA VAL A 113 7.24 -14.90 9.21
C VAL A 113 6.26 -13.80 8.80
N ALA A 114 5.22 -14.13 8.02
CA ALA A 114 4.19 -13.17 7.63
C ALA A 114 3.45 -12.61 8.85
N ALA A 115 3.09 -13.46 9.80
CA ALA A 115 2.43 -13.06 11.04
C ALA A 115 3.31 -12.13 11.89
N VAL A 116 4.57 -12.50 12.10
CA VAL A 116 5.51 -11.70 12.90
C VAL A 116 5.75 -10.33 12.26
N LEU A 117 6.06 -10.30 10.95
CA LEU A 117 6.27 -9.04 10.24
C LEU A 117 5.00 -8.19 10.18
N GLY A 118 3.83 -8.81 10.00
CA GLY A 118 2.55 -8.10 10.05
C GLY A 118 2.30 -7.44 11.41
N ILE A 119 2.60 -8.13 12.52
CA ILE A 119 2.50 -7.56 13.88
C ILE A 119 3.48 -6.39 14.04
N ILE A 120 4.73 -6.54 13.59
CA ILE A 120 5.72 -5.45 13.63
C ILE A 120 5.21 -4.24 12.86
N GLU A 121 4.68 -4.42 11.65
CA GLU A 121 4.11 -3.34 10.83
C GLU A 121 2.96 -2.62 11.56
N ILE A 122 2.07 -3.37 12.23
CA ILE A 122 0.96 -2.81 13.01
C ILE A 122 1.50 -1.99 14.20
N ILE A 123 2.47 -2.53 14.95
CA ILE A 123 3.08 -1.83 16.08
C ILE A 123 3.68 -0.50 15.61
N PHE A 124 4.41 -0.49 14.49
CA PHE A 124 4.98 0.75 13.93
C PHE A 124 3.89 1.78 13.60
N VAL A 125 2.80 1.37 12.94
CA VAL A 125 1.68 2.27 12.62
C VAL A 125 1.06 2.88 13.86
N LEU A 126 0.93 2.10 14.94
CA LEU A 126 0.30 2.54 16.18
C LEU A 126 1.21 3.44 17.02
N THR A 127 2.50 3.12 17.10
CA THR A 127 3.45 3.78 18.00
C THR A 127 4.17 4.99 17.38
N GLN A 128 4.35 5.02 16.05
CA GLN A 128 5.02 6.14 15.41
C GLN A 128 4.11 7.38 15.33
N PRO A 129 4.63 8.59 15.65
CA PRO A 129 3.84 9.82 15.57
C PRO A 129 3.27 10.10 14.17
N ASP A 130 4.07 9.83 13.14
CA ASP A 130 3.70 9.97 11.73
C ASP A 130 2.84 8.81 11.20
N GLY A 131 2.65 7.75 11.99
CA GLY A 131 1.92 6.55 11.61
C GLY A 131 2.55 5.77 10.45
N ARG A 132 3.82 5.98 10.16
CA ARG A 132 4.54 5.23 9.12
C ARG A 132 4.88 3.84 9.64
N ARG A 133 4.55 2.83 8.85
CA ARG A 133 5.00 1.46 9.10
C ARG A 133 6.47 1.29 8.69
N LEU A 134 7.07 0.14 9.03
CA LEU A 134 8.46 -0.15 8.69
C LEU A 134 8.68 -0.07 7.17
N GLY A 135 7.81 -0.69 6.38
CA GLY A 135 7.86 -0.63 4.92
C GLY A 135 7.70 0.79 4.37
N ASP A 136 6.85 1.63 4.96
CA ASP A 136 6.71 3.03 4.56
C ASP A 136 8.02 3.81 4.74
N LYS A 137 8.82 3.48 5.78
CA LYS A 137 10.15 4.07 5.99
C LYS A 137 11.14 3.63 4.91
N PHE A 138 11.13 2.35 4.51
CA PHE A 138 11.98 1.85 3.42
C PHE A 138 11.67 2.49 2.06
N GLY A 139 10.39 2.78 1.81
CA GLY A 139 9.96 3.45 0.59
C GLY A 139 10.00 4.98 0.63
N GLN A 140 10.40 5.58 1.76
CA GLN A 140 10.35 7.05 2.00
C GLN A 140 8.96 7.62 1.70
N THR A 141 7.94 6.93 2.18
CA THR A 141 6.52 7.24 1.93
C THR A 141 5.74 7.34 3.23
N GLN A 142 4.54 7.87 3.13
CA GLN A 142 3.53 7.87 4.20
C GLN A 142 2.15 7.65 3.60
N VAL A 143 1.29 6.87 4.28
CA VAL A 143 -0.13 6.77 3.90
C VAL A 143 -0.88 7.95 4.49
N VAL A 144 -1.60 8.67 3.64
CA VAL A 144 -2.38 9.86 4.00
C VAL A 144 -3.84 9.71 3.56
N ASP A 145 -4.74 10.47 4.18
CA ASP A 145 -6.11 10.59 3.68
C ASP A 145 -6.09 11.36 2.34
N PHE A 146 -6.76 10.81 1.34
CA PHE A 146 -6.88 11.47 0.04
C PHE A 146 -7.87 12.63 0.14
N VAL A 147 -7.39 13.83 -0.12
CA VAL A 147 -8.23 15.03 -0.27
C VAL A 147 -8.29 15.34 -1.76
N PRO A 148 -9.45 15.21 -2.42
CA PRO A 148 -9.60 15.65 -3.79
C PRO A 148 -9.20 17.13 -3.92
N ALA A 149 -8.42 17.48 -4.95
CA ALA A 149 -8.18 18.87 -5.24
C ALA A 149 -9.53 19.55 -5.50
N VAL A 150 -9.87 20.55 -4.72
CA VAL A 150 -11.07 21.38 -4.96
C VAL A 150 -10.82 22.11 -6.28
N THR A 151 -11.51 21.69 -7.33
CA THR A 151 -11.53 22.43 -8.59
C THR A 151 -12.40 23.67 -8.32
N PHE A 152 -11.78 24.80 -8.04
CA PHE A 152 -12.51 26.07 -8.07
C PHE A 152 -12.95 26.27 -9.51
N THR A 153 -14.25 26.14 -9.76
CA THR A 153 -14.84 26.58 -11.01
C THR A 153 -14.81 28.11 -10.99
N GLU A 154 -14.40 28.69 -12.09
CA GLU A 154 -14.24 30.14 -12.32
C GLU A 154 -15.55 30.95 -12.08
N GLN A 155 -16.63 30.30 -11.66
CA GLN A 155 -17.94 30.87 -11.33
C GLN A 155 -18.04 31.38 -9.89
N ASP A 156 -17.08 31.13 -9.01
CA ASP A 156 -17.09 31.56 -7.60
C ASP A 156 -16.34 32.86 -7.35
N THR A 157 -15.92 33.56 -8.39
CA THR A 157 -15.45 34.94 -8.24
C THR A 157 -16.66 35.88 -8.06
N PRO A 158 -16.80 36.57 -6.91
CA PRO A 158 -17.79 37.60 -6.77
C PRO A 158 -17.56 38.64 -7.90
N LYS A 159 -18.56 38.87 -8.75
CA LYS A 159 -18.56 40.03 -9.65
C LYS A 159 -18.70 41.25 -8.77
N ASP A 160 -17.57 41.88 -8.50
CA ASP A 160 -17.57 43.21 -7.91
C ASP A 160 -18.32 44.14 -8.86
N SER A 161 -19.47 44.60 -8.37
CA SER A 161 -20.30 45.66 -8.94
C SER A 161 -19.77 47.03 -8.52
#